data_fd95fec52ebbe1f6f1d138e89a5d523e
#
_entry.id   fd95fec52ebbe1f6f1d138e89a5d523e
#
_cell.length_a   1.000
_cell.length_b   1.000
_cell.length_c   1.000
_cell.angle_alpha   90.00
_cell.angle_beta   90.00
_cell.angle_gamma   90.00
#
_symmetry.space_group_name_H-M   'P 1'
#
loop_
_entity.id
_entity.type
_entity.pdbx_description
1 polymer ?
#
loop_
_entity_poly.entity_id
_entity_poly.type
_entity_poly.pdbx_seq_one_letter_code
_entity_poly.pdbx_strand_id
1 'polypeptide(L)'
;AASDVYKRQAVTFPFRKNESEGTIKYFSLAYPIIDALDNGKRLIIDEFDSKMHPLLTCRIITLFNSKETNPKNAQLIFTTHDTNLLSANIFRRDQIWFTQKDRYGATELYSLAEYKVRNDASFEKDYLSGKYGAIPIVGDLTRLFNTQEK
;
A
#
# COMPACT_ATOMS: atom_id res chain seq x y z
N ALA A 1 -10.15 -42.79 -33.70
CA ALA A 1 -9.97 -41.38 -33.26
C ALA A 1 -9.14 -41.43 -31.98
N ALA A 2 -7.85 -41.17 -32.07
CA ALA A 2 -6.98 -41.09 -30.92
C ALA A 2 -7.26 -39.77 -30.22
N SER A 3 -7.78 -39.84 -29.01
CA SER A 3 -7.85 -38.67 -28.12
C SER A 3 -6.45 -38.49 -27.52
N ASP A 4 -5.72 -37.50 -28.00
CA ASP A 4 -4.50 -36.99 -27.35
C ASP A 4 -4.85 -36.43 -25.99
N VAL A 5 -4.77 -37.28 -24.98
CA VAL A 5 -4.75 -36.86 -23.59
C VAL A 5 -3.37 -36.21 -23.38
N TYR A 6 -3.28 -34.92 -23.48
CA TYR A 6 -2.13 -34.17 -23.02
C TYR A 6 -1.91 -34.50 -21.53
N LYS A 7 -0.97 -35.42 -21.29
CA LYS A 7 -0.44 -35.65 -19.95
C LYS A 7 0.18 -34.32 -19.48
N ARG A 8 -0.52 -33.58 -18.64
CA ARG A 8 0.03 -32.43 -17.94
C ARG A 8 1.15 -32.96 -17.05
N GLN A 9 2.37 -32.95 -17.55
CA GLN A 9 3.52 -33.20 -16.72
C GLN A 9 3.68 -32.03 -15.76
N ALA A 10 3.77 -32.32 -14.45
CA ALA A 10 4.11 -31.32 -13.47
C ALA A 10 5.53 -30.84 -13.75
N VAL A 11 5.66 -29.56 -14.10
CA VAL A 11 6.97 -28.91 -14.31
C VAL A 11 7.37 -28.28 -12.99
N THR A 12 8.50 -28.74 -12.44
CA THR A 12 9.08 -28.16 -11.23
C THR A 12 10.13 -27.13 -11.62
N PHE A 13 10.01 -25.92 -11.07
CA PHE A 13 10.97 -24.84 -11.30
C PHE A 13 11.28 -24.11 -9.98
N PRO A 14 12.48 -23.50 -9.86
CA PRO A 14 12.84 -22.70 -8.69
C PRO A 14 11.98 -21.43 -8.61
N PHE A 15 11.04 -21.39 -7.68
CA PHE A 15 10.07 -20.31 -7.52
C PHE A 15 10.72 -18.90 -7.55
N ARG A 16 11.73 -18.66 -6.68
CA ARG A 16 12.40 -17.35 -6.57
C ARG A 16 13.17 -16.91 -7.83
N LYS A 17 13.50 -17.83 -8.74
CA LYS A 17 14.25 -17.50 -9.97
C LYS A 17 13.34 -17.27 -11.16
N ASN A 18 12.13 -17.81 -11.13
CA ASN A 18 11.24 -17.85 -12.28
C ASN A 18 10.00 -16.97 -12.11
N GLU A 19 9.67 -16.60 -10.87
CA GLU A 19 8.51 -15.74 -10.59
C GLU A 19 8.89 -14.26 -10.49
N SER A 20 7.89 -13.38 -10.72
CA SER A 20 8.05 -11.96 -10.53
C SER A 20 8.24 -11.62 -9.05
N GLU A 21 8.94 -10.52 -8.76
CA GLU A 21 9.11 -10.06 -7.38
C GLU A 21 7.78 -9.79 -6.67
N GLY A 22 6.76 -9.33 -7.42
CA GLY A 22 5.40 -9.15 -6.91
C GLY A 22 4.75 -10.47 -6.49
N THR A 23 4.89 -11.52 -7.31
CA THR A 23 4.41 -12.88 -6.99
C THR A 23 5.12 -13.40 -5.73
N ILE A 24 6.43 -13.21 -5.65
CA ILE A 24 7.23 -13.65 -4.50
C ILE A 24 6.77 -12.92 -3.22
N LYS A 25 6.58 -11.59 -3.29
CA LYS A 25 6.10 -10.80 -2.15
C LYS A 25 4.70 -11.24 -1.73
N TYR A 26 3.77 -11.37 -2.67
CA TYR A 26 2.41 -11.83 -2.39
C TYR A 26 2.40 -13.20 -1.70
N PHE A 27 3.19 -14.14 -2.20
CA PHE A 27 3.32 -15.48 -1.60
C PHE A 27 3.91 -15.41 -0.19
N SER A 28 4.92 -14.55 0.04
CA SER A 28 5.53 -14.39 1.36
C SER A 28 4.59 -13.79 2.40
N LEU A 29 3.64 -12.95 1.96
CA LEU A 29 2.63 -12.34 2.82
C LEU A 29 1.42 -13.25 3.08
N ALA A 30 1.20 -14.28 2.27
CA ALA A 30 0.02 -15.14 2.37
C ALA A 30 -0.14 -15.77 3.77
N TYR A 31 0.92 -16.39 4.29
CA TYR A 31 0.87 -17.00 5.62
C TYR A 31 0.67 -15.97 6.75
N PRO A 32 1.45 -14.88 6.85
CA PRO A 32 1.22 -13.84 7.86
C PRO A 32 -0.20 -13.25 7.85
N ILE A 33 -0.78 -13.04 6.65
CA ILE A 33 -2.14 -12.52 6.51
C ILE A 33 -3.16 -13.53 7.05
N ILE A 34 -3.06 -14.79 6.62
CA ILE A 34 -3.98 -15.86 7.08
C ILE A 34 -3.86 -16.02 8.59
N ASP A 35 -2.65 -16.14 9.13
CA ASP A 35 -2.41 -16.28 10.56
C ASP A 35 -2.95 -15.09 11.37
N ALA A 36 -2.81 -13.87 10.85
CA ALA A 36 -3.38 -12.68 11.50
C ALA A 36 -4.91 -12.74 11.53
N LEU A 37 -5.55 -13.03 10.40
CA LEU A 37 -7.01 -13.10 10.30
C LEU A 37 -7.59 -14.24 11.15
N ASP A 38 -6.97 -15.42 11.11
CA ASP A 38 -7.43 -16.60 11.84
C ASP A 38 -7.28 -16.46 13.35
N ASN A 39 -6.32 -15.66 13.82
CA ASN A 39 -6.02 -15.53 15.25
C ASN A 39 -6.28 -14.14 15.84
N GLY A 40 -6.84 -13.20 15.06
CA GLY A 40 -7.13 -11.83 15.54
C GLY A 40 -5.85 -11.05 15.87
N LYS A 41 -4.75 -11.31 15.17
CA LYS A 41 -3.44 -10.69 15.42
C LYS A 41 -3.31 -9.32 14.77
N ARG A 42 -2.26 -8.59 15.19
CA ARG A 42 -1.81 -7.37 14.52
C ARG A 42 -0.70 -7.71 13.55
N LEU A 43 -0.84 -7.30 12.29
CA LEU A 43 0.15 -7.45 11.22
C LEU A 43 0.67 -6.07 10.86
N ILE A 44 1.98 -5.87 10.95
CA ILE A 44 2.64 -4.60 10.63
C ILE A 44 3.53 -4.84 9.41
N ILE A 45 3.35 -4.05 8.36
CA ILE A 45 4.10 -4.18 7.11
C ILE A 45 4.62 -2.81 6.68
N ASP A 46 5.92 -2.71 6.48
CA ASP A 46 6.53 -1.54 5.89
C ASP A 46 6.53 -1.63 4.36
N GLU A 47 6.30 -0.50 3.66
CA GLU A 47 6.19 -0.42 2.20
C GLU A 47 5.29 -1.52 1.61
N PHE A 48 4.06 -1.59 2.09
CA PHE A 48 3.13 -2.66 1.73
C PHE A 48 2.87 -2.77 0.23
N ASP A 49 2.75 -1.64 -0.47
CA ASP A 49 2.50 -1.53 -1.90
C ASP A 49 3.71 -1.86 -2.78
N SER A 50 4.94 -1.81 -2.23
CA SER A 50 6.16 -2.04 -2.98
C SER A 50 6.11 -3.37 -3.76
N LYS A 51 6.33 -3.31 -5.09
CA LYS A 51 6.35 -4.45 -6.01
C LYS A 51 5.02 -5.22 -6.17
N MET A 52 3.94 -4.76 -5.54
CA MET A 52 2.62 -5.38 -5.69
C MET A 52 1.74 -4.57 -6.65
N HIS A 53 0.86 -5.30 -7.34
CA HIS A 53 -0.16 -4.65 -8.16
C HIS A 53 -1.19 -3.95 -7.25
N PRO A 54 -1.59 -2.68 -7.50
CA PRO A 54 -2.51 -1.93 -6.64
C PRO A 54 -3.81 -2.67 -6.31
N LEU A 55 -4.36 -3.42 -7.26
CA LEU A 55 -5.56 -4.22 -7.01
C LEU A 55 -5.35 -5.32 -5.97
N LEU A 56 -4.16 -5.93 -5.89
CA LEU A 56 -3.85 -6.93 -4.86
C LEU A 56 -3.75 -6.26 -3.49
N THR A 57 -3.09 -5.10 -3.43
CA THR A 57 -3.00 -4.29 -2.21
C THR A 57 -4.40 -3.95 -1.68
N CYS A 58 -5.27 -3.42 -2.53
CA CYS A 58 -6.67 -3.12 -2.17
C CYS A 58 -7.44 -4.37 -1.71
N ARG A 59 -7.26 -5.52 -2.37
CA ARG A 59 -7.93 -6.77 -1.99
C ARG A 59 -7.52 -7.25 -0.62
N ILE A 60 -6.22 -7.22 -0.31
CA ILE A 60 -5.73 -7.61 1.02
C ILE A 60 -6.32 -6.68 2.10
N ILE A 61 -6.31 -5.36 1.88
CA ILE A 61 -6.88 -4.39 2.81
C ILE A 61 -8.37 -4.70 3.05
N THR A 62 -9.10 -5.02 1.99
CA THR A 62 -10.53 -5.36 2.08
C THR A 62 -10.78 -6.60 2.96
N LEU A 63 -9.87 -7.60 2.97
CA LEU A 63 -9.98 -8.76 3.86
C LEU A 63 -10.00 -8.34 5.34
N PHE A 64 -9.17 -7.37 5.72
CA PHE A 64 -9.12 -6.88 7.10
C PHE A 64 -10.32 -5.98 7.45
N ASN A 65 -10.93 -5.32 6.47
CA ASN A 65 -12.07 -4.43 6.67
C ASN A 65 -13.43 -5.15 6.68
N SER A 66 -13.50 -6.39 6.21
CA SER A 66 -14.74 -7.18 6.14
C SER A 66 -14.95 -8.02 7.40
N LYS A 67 -16.15 -7.95 7.98
CA LYS A 67 -16.52 -8.81 9.11
C LYS A 67 -16.60 -10.29 8.75
N GLU A 68 -16.84 -10.62 7.48
CA GLU A 68 -16.91 -11.99 7.00
C GLU A 68 -15.55 -12.66 6.99
N THR A 69 -14.51 -11.93 6.55
CA THR A 69 -13.14 -12.46 6.45
C THR A 69 -12.30 -12.18 7.68
N ASN A 70 -12.72 -11.21 8.52
CA ASN A 70 -12.03 -10.81 9.75
C ASN A 70 -12.97 -10.80 10.97
N PRO A 71 -13.58 -11.95 11.34
CA PRO A 71 -14.49 -12.02 12.48
C PRO A 71 -13.79 -11.82 13.83
N LYS A 72 -12.46 -12.01 13.87
CA LYS A 72 -11.65 -11.87 15.09
C LYS A 72 -10.99 -10.51 15.24
N ASN A 73 -11.35 -9.53 14.38
CA ASN A 73 -10.84 -8.15 14.44
C ASN A 73 -9.30 -8.06 14.38
N ALA A 74 -8.67 -8.85 13.52
CA ALA A 74 -7.25 -8.69 13.18
C ALA A 74 -7.00 -7.26 12.66
N GLN A 75 -5.81 -6.72 12.91
CA GLN A 75 -5.45 -5.37 12.49
C GLN A 75 -4.31 -5.41 11.50
N LEU A 76 -4.44 -4.67 10.39
CA LEU A 76 -3.37 -4.42 9.44
C LEU A 76 -2.90 -2.97 9.60
N ILE A 77 -1.62 -2.80 9.94
CA ILE A 77 -0.96 -1.51 10.04
C ILE A 77 0.16 -1.51 8.99
N PHE A 78 0.19 -0.52 8.13
CA PHE A 78 1.19 -0.49 7.07
C PHE A 78 1.60 0.92 6.67
N THR A 79 2.80 1.05 6.12
CA THR A 79 3.25 2.24 5.41
C THR A 79 3.09 2.04 3.91
N THR A 80 2.86 3.14 3.18
CA THR A 80 2.70 3.12 1.73
C THR A 80 3.07 4.46 1.12
N HIS A 81 3.52 4.43 -0.14
CA HIS A 81 3.70 5.61 -0.99
C HIS A 81 2.61 5.69 -2.08
N ASP A 82 1.69 4.71 -2.14
CA ASP A 82 0.62 4.68 -3.15
C ASP A 82 -0.55 5.58 -2.75
N THR A 83 -0.60 6.77 -3.35
CA THR A 83 -1.67 7.74 -3.12
C THR A 83 -3.03 7.29 -3.66
N ASN A 84 -3.08 6.33 -4.61
CA ASN A 84 -4.33 5.80 -5.13
C ASN A 84 -5.19 5.14 -4.05
N LEU A 85 -4.56 4.66 -2.98
CA LEU A 85 -5.28 4.09 -1.83
C LEU A 85 -6.18 5.11 -1.13
N LEU A 86 -5.86 6.42 -1.23
CA LEU A 86 -6.69 7.50 -0.68
C LEU A 86 -7.98 7.70 -1.49
N SER A 87 -8.00 7.33 -2.77
CA SER A 87 -9.17 7.44 -3.64
C SER A 87 -10.04 6.18 -3.69
N ALA A 88 -9.55 5.05 -3.16
CA ALA A 88 -10.20 3.76 -3.27
C ALA A 88 -11.43 3.58 -2.34
N ASN A 89 -11.78 4.58 -1.54
CA ASN A 89 -12.90 4.55 -0.56
C ASN A 89 -12.89 3.34 0.39
N ILE A 90 -11.70 2.80 0.68
CA ILE A 90 -11.52 1.63 1.55
C ILE A 90 -11.15 2.01 2.99
N PHE A 91 -10.89 3.29 3.24
CA PHE A 91 -10.52 3.80 4.56
C PHE A 91 -11.47 4.88 5.06
N ARG A 92 -11.65 4.89 6.38
CA ARG A 92 -12.18 6.04 7.12
C ARG A 92 -11.04 7.02 7.42
N ARG A 93 -11.37 8.28 7.69
CA ARG A 93 -10.38 9.34 8.01
C ARG A 93 -9.50 8.99 9.22
N ASP A 94 -10.06 8.33 10.22
CA ASP A 94 -9.34 7.89 11.43
C ASP A 94 -8.34 6.76 11.18
N GLN A 95 -8.43 6.10 10.04
CA GLN A 95 -7.50 5.05 9.62
C GLN A 95 -6.30 5.59 8.81
N ILE A 96 -6.37 6.85 8.36
CA ILE A 96 -5.33 7.48 7.53
C ILE A 96 -4.47 8.37 8.41
N TRP A 97 -3.18 8.10 8.38
CA TRP A 97 -2.16 8.83 9.14
C TRP A 97 -1.05 9.30 8.22
N PHE A 98 -0.58 10.50 8.45
CA PHE A 98 0.53 11.09 7.72
C PHE A 98 1.76 11.20 8.61
N THR A 99 2.93 11.00 7.98
CA THR A 99 4.22 11.24 8.61
C THR A 99 4.93 12.35 7.87
N GLN A 100 5.45 13.32 8.60
CA GLN A 100 6.19 14.45 8.04
C GLN A 100 7.43 14.70 8.90
N LYS A 101 8.55 15.07 8.26
CA LYS A 101 9.71 15.60 8.97
C LYS A 101 9.60 17.12 9.07
N ASP A 102 9.86 17.65 10.25
CA ASP A 102 10.00 19.08 10.46
C ASP A 102 11.37 19.57 9.92
N ARG A 103 11.59 20.88 10.01
CA ARG A 103 12.86 21.51 9.60
C ARG A 103 14.08 21.07 10.39
N TYR A 104 13.91 20.43 11.53
CA TYR A 104 14.95 19.89 12.38
C TYR A 104 15.18 18.39 12.20
N GLY A 105 14.37 17.74 11.33
CA GLY A 105 14.40 16.31 11.06
C GLY A 105 13.62 15.45 12.05
N ALA A 106 12.89 16.05 12.99
CA ALA A 106 11.96 15.32 13.85
C ALA A 106 10.73 14.86 13.04
N THR A 107 10.26 13.65 13.34
CA THR A 107 9.09 13.09 12.66
C THR A 107 7.81 13.42 13.43
N GLU A 108 6.87 14.07 12.77
CA GLU A 108 5.51 14.27 13.23
C GLU A 108 4.59 13.20 12.66
N LEU A 109 3.64 12.73 13.46
CA LEU A 109 2.61 11.79 13.08
C LEU A 109 1.24 12.39 13.42
N TYR A 110 0.35 12.50 12.44
CA TYR A 110 -0.98 13.07 12.63
C TYR A 110 -2.03 12.39 11.75
N SER A 111 -3.29 12.44 12.17
CA SER A 111 -4.40 11.77 11.49
C SER A 111 -5.14 12.69 10.53
N LEU A 112 -5.63 12.13 9.42
CA LEU A 112 -6.57 12.83 8.54
C LEU A 112 -7.86 13.24 9.29
N ALA A 113 -8.20 12.56 10.37
CA ALA A 113 -9.36 12.90 11.21
C ALA A 113 -9.24 14.27 11.90
N GLU A 114 -8.01 14.80 12.06
CA GLU A 114 -7.75 16.14 12.65
C GLU A 114 -8.14 17.27 11.70
N TYR A 115 -8.29 16.97 10.42
CA TYR A 115 -8.66 17.95 9.40
C TYR A 115 -10.19 18.03 9.21
N LYS A 116 -10.71 19.23 9.04
CA LYS A 116 -12.10 19.46 8.64
C LYS A 116 -12.23 19.21 7.13
N VAL A 117 -12.52 17.97 6.77
CA VAL A 117 -12.67 17.57 5.37
C VAL A 117 -14.15 17.47 5.02
N ARG A 118 -14.54 18.02 3.85
CA ARG A 118 -15.90 17.91 3.32
C ARG A 118 -16.20 16.48 2.92
N ASN A 119 -17.47 16.06 3.00
CA ASN A 119 -17.87 14.68 2.68
C ASN A 119 -17.67 14.32 1.19
N ASP A 120 -17.63 15.31 0.31
CA ASP A 120 -17.43 15.19 -1.13
C ASP A 120 -15.96 15.36 -1.57
N ALA A 121 -15.05 15.54 -0.62
CA ALA A 121 -13.64 15.77 -0.92
C ALA A 121 -12.93 14.50 -1.38
N SER A 122 -12.08 14.63 -2.38
CA SER A 122 -11.13 13.59 -2.76
C SER A 122 -9.88 13.70 -1.88
N PHE A 123 -9.67 12.73 -1.00
CA PHE A 123 -8.51 12.72 -0.11
C PHE A 123 -7.20 12.73 -0.89
N GLU A 124 -7.14 12.02 -2.01
CA GLU A 124 -5.97 11.98 -2.88
C GLU A 124 -5.66 13.36 -3.48
N LYS A 125 -6.65 14.02 -4.09
CA LYS A 125 -6.46 15.35 -4.69
C LYS A 125 -6.04 16.37 -3.65
N ASP A 126 -6.69 16.37 -2.49
CA ASP A 126 -6.37 17.25 -1.39
C ASP A 126 -4.95 17.00 -0.85
N TYR A 127 -4.52 15.73 -0.74
CA TYR A 127 -3.16 15.37 -0.35
C TYR A 127 -2.13 15.86 -1.38
N LEU A 128 -2.32 15.54 -2.66
CA LEU A 128 -1.41 15.93 -3.74
C LEU A 128 -1.32 17.46 -3.91
N SER A 129 -2.36 18.20 -3.51
CA SER A 129 -2.32 19.68 -3.47
C SER A 129 -1.59 20.24 -2.24
N GLY A 130 -1.13 19.38 -1.32
CA GLY A 130 -0.44 19.79 -0.09
C GLY A 130 -1.34 20.21 1.06
N LYS A 131 -2.66 20.07 0.95
CA LYS A 131 -3.62 20.50 1.95
C LYS A 131 -3.44 19.85 3.33
N TYR A 132 -2.92 18.62 3.33
CA TYR A 132 -2.66 17.86 4.56
C TYR A 132 -1.18 17.84 4.97
N GLY A 133 -0.30 18.53 4.23
CA GLY A 133 1.14 18.39 4.43
C GLY A 133 1.67 17.03 3.96
N ALA A 134 2.79 16.60 4.54
CA ALA A 134 3.45 15.31 4.28
C ALA A 134 3.75 15.01 2.79
N ILE A 135 3.85 16.06 1.96
CA ILE A 135 4.26 15.95 0.56
C ILE A 135 5.77 16.20 0.44
N PRO A 136 6.46 15.54 -0.49
CA PRO A 136 7.85 15.82 -0.77
C PRO A 136 8.05 17.26 -1.23
N ILE A 137 9.03 17.96 -0.69
CA ILE A 137 9.45 19.27 -1.21
C ILE A 137 10.28 19.02 -2.46
N VAL A 138 9.62 19.08 -3.62
CA VAL A 138 10.29 18.96 -4.91
C VAL A 138 10.81 20.35 -5.29
N GLY A 139 12.13 20.57 -5.16
CA GLY A 139 12.77 21.79 -5.63
C GLY A 139 12.67 21.95 -7.14
N ASP A 140 12.87 23.17 -7.62
CA ASP A 140 12.93 23.44 -9.06
C ASP A 140 14.19 22.83 -9.66
N LEU A 141 14.05 21.66 -10.27
CA LEU A 141 15.15 20.92 -10.92
C LEU A 141 15.70 21.66 -12.15
N THR A 142 14.96 22.62 -12.72
CA THR A 142 15.45 23.38 -13.91
C THR A 142 16.65 24.25 -13.53
N ARG A 143 16.79 24.62 -12.27
CA ARG A 143 17.95 25.37 -11.78
C ARG A 143 19.28 24.61 -11.90
N LEU A 144 19.23 23.28 -11.92
CA LEU A 144 20.43 22.45 -12.10
C LEU A 144 21.01 22.57 -13.50
N PHE A 145 20.18 22.90 -14.48
CA PHE A 145 20.58 23.02 -15.90
C PHE A 145 20.93 24.45 -16.31
N ASN A 146 20.47 25.45 -15.55
CA ASN A 146 20.71 26.86 -15.86
C ASN A 146 22.02 27.42 -15.25
N THR A 147 22.87 26.59 -14.64
CA THR A 147 24.12 27.03 -13.98
C THR A 147 25.33 27.05 -14.94
N GLN A 148 25.14 26.87 -16.25
CA GLN A 148 26.23 26.87 -17.24
C GLN A 148 26.36 28.14 -18.09
N GLU A 149 25.66 29.22 -17.76
CA GLU A 149 25.89 30.51 -18.43
C GLU A 149 26.39 31.56 -17.41
N LYS A 150 27.67 31.50 -17.08
CA LYS A 150 28.50 32.64 -16.62
C LYS A 150 29.96 32.38 -16.90
#